data_52dc6ca9aed872ab982957a51a85716d
#
_entry.id   52dc6ca9aed872ab982957a51a85716d
#
_cell.length_a   1.000
_cell.length_b   1.000
_cell.length_c   1.000
_cell.angle_alpha   90.00
_cell.angle_beta   90.00
_cell.angle_gamma   90.00
#
_symmetry.space_group_name_H-M   'P 1'
#
loop_
_entity.id
_entity.type
_entity.pdbx_description
1 polymer ?
#
loop_
_entity_poly.entity_id
_entity_poly.type
_entity_poly.pdbx_seq_one_letter_code
_entity_poly.pdbx_strand_id
1 'polypeptide(L)'
;IAGRSANRGACIQACRSRYDLVDQDGKVLVKDKALLSLKDYNLRGRIEELADAGITSFKIEGRLKNESYVRNVVRDYSLALDEIVSRRPSDYERGSFGSVSGGFTPDTSKTFNRGYTELFIDGRRGRWASMDAAKSMGEEIGSIASLNRDKSEIGLKFTGKDIVLNNGDGFSFVTKDGKVAGFRGDVCQGKTIRCKSTPSLFIGAKIYRNINAAFEKEIERKNCTREIRVKAVISFTMQEDGWKGTASASSED
;
A
#
# COMPACT_ATOMS: atom_id res chain seq x y z
N ILE A 1 -11.73 -8.20 -26.58
CA ILE A 1 -10.39 -8.77 -26.51
C ILE A 1 -10.48 -10.08 -25.72
N ALA A 2 -9.93 -11.19 -26.25
CA ALA A 2 -9.88 -12.50 -25.59
C ALA A 2 -11.23 -13.09 -25.09
N GLY A 3 -12.37 -12.65 -25.60
CA GLY A 3 -13.71 -13.15 -25.20
C GLY A 3 -14.10 -12.89 -23.74
N ARG A 4 -13.34 -12.05 -22.98
CA ARG A 4 -13.58 -11.74 -21.57
C ARG A 4 -14.11 -10.32 -21.41
N SER A 5 -14.98 -10.11 -20.42
CA SER A 5 -15.58 -8.81 -20.11
C SER A 5 -15.24 -8.35 -18.69
N ALA A 6 -14.71 -7.15 -18.56
CA ALA A 6 -14.45 -6.52 -17.27
C ALA A 6 -15.74 -6.30 -16.46
N ASN A 7 -16.86 -5.98 -17.13
CA ASN A 7 -18.16 -5.79 -16.48
C ASN A 7 -18.69 -7.08 -15.82
N ARG A 8 -18.19 -8.24 -16.27
CA ARG A 8 -18.52 -9.56 -15.69
C ARG A 8 -17.43 -10.06 -14.72
N GLY A 9 -16.58 -9.19 -14.21
CA GLY A 9 -15.47 -9.54 -13.30
C GLY A 9 -14.29 -10.24 -13.97
N ALA A 10 -14.31 -10.45 -15.29
CA ALA A 10 -13.30 -11.21 -16.03
C ALA A 10 -12.31 -10.29 -16.77
N CYS A 11 -11.83 -9.22 -16.10
CA CYS A 11 -10.87 -8.30 -16.68
C CYS A 11 -9.56 -9.02 -17.06
N ILE A 12 -9.06 -8.78 -18.27
CA ILE A 12 -7.77 -9.28 -18.75
C ILE A 12 -6.59 -8.39 -18.35
N GLN A 13 -6.86 -7.25 -17.68
CA GLN A 13 -5.87 -6.24 -17.31
C GLN A 13 -5.07 -5.70 -18.52
N ALA A 14 -5.72 -5.41 -19.62
CA ALA A 14 -5.08 -4.84 -20.82
C ALA A 14 -4.27 -3.56 -20.50
N CYS A 15 -4.75 -2.74 -19.58
CA CYS A 15 -4.02 -1.56 -19.10
C CYS A 15 -2.68 -1.89 -18.39
N ARG A 16 -2.39 -3.15 -18.11
CA ARG A 16 -1.12 -3.63 -17.53
C ARG A 16 -0.23 -4.34 -18.54
N SER A 17 -0.69 -4.45 -19.78
CA SER A 17 0.11 -4.99 -20.88
C SER A 17 1.12 -3.96 -21.37
N ARG A 18 2.11 -4.44 -22.11
CA ARG A 18 3.12 -3.59 -22.74
C ARG A 18 2.67 -3.27 -24.16
N TYR A 19 2.94 -2.07 -24.59
CA TYR A 19 2.51 -1.52 -25.90
C TYR A 19 3.65 -0.74 -26.54
N ASP A 20 3.60 -0.66 -27.84
CA ASP A 20 4.34 0.31 -28.62
C ASP A 20 3.46 1.54 -28.86
N LEU A 21 4.04 2.74 -28.71
CA LEU A 21 3.43 3.98 -29.15
C LEU A 21 3.96 4.27 -30.55
N VAL A 22 3.06 4.40 -31.51
CA VAL A 22 3.40 4.73 -32.90
C VAL A 22 2.72 6.03 -33.29
N ASP A 23 3.36 6.81 -34.18
CA ASP A 23 2.73 7.97 -34.79
C ASP A 23 1.80 7.58 -35.96
N GLN A 24 1.22 8.58 -36.61
CA GLN A 24 0.29 8.37 -37.73
C GLN A 24 0.95 7.71 -38.96
N ASP A 25 2.27 7.79 -39.08
CA ASP A 25 3.05 7.22 -40.18
C ASP A 25 3.59 5.81 -39.83
N GLY A 26 3.21 5.27 -38.66
CA GLY A 26 3.63 3.96 -38.19
C GLY A 26 5.02 3.91 -37.57
N LYS A 27 5.68 5.04 -37.36
CA LYS A 27 6.98 5.11 -36.70
C LYS A 27 6.84 4.90 -35.23
N VAL A 28 7.63 3.98 -34.67
CA VAL A 28 7.63 3.69 -33.22
C VAL A 28 8.30 4.84 -32.45
N LEU A 29 7.53 5.53 -31.64
CA LEU A 29 7.98 6.61 -30.74
C LEU A 29 8.44 6.06 -29.38
N VAL A 30 7.72 5.08 -28.82
CA VAL A 30 8.05 4.40 -27.57
C VAL A 30 7.80 2.90 -27.76
N LYS A 31 8.78 2.07 -27.42
CA LYS A 31 8.70 0.62 -27.65
C LYS A 31 8.56 -0.14 -26.34
N ASP A 32 7.66 -1.13 -26.32
CA ASP A 32 7.52 -2.14 -25.30
C ASP A 32 7.44 -1.56 -23.86
N LYS A 33 6.49 -0.65 -23.62
CA LYS A 33 6.25 -0.01 -22.33
C LYS A 33 4.84 -0.24 -21.82
N ALA A 34 4.66 -0.17 -20.49
CA ALA A 34 3.34 -0.26 -19.84
C ALA A 34 2.60 1.08 -19.91
N LEU A 35 2.37 1.58 -21.14
CA LEU A 35 1.90 2.93 -21.42
C LEU A 35 0.56 3.30 -20.74
N LEU A 36 -0.30 2.31 -20.53
CA LEU A 36 -1.63 2.49 -19.90
C LEU A 36 -1.64 2.15 -18.41
N SER A 37 -0.47 1.85 -17.81
CA SER A 37 -0.37 1.49 -16.40
C SER A 37 -0.39 2.74 -15.52
N LEU A 38 -1.56 3.07 -14.97
CA LEU A 38 -1.70 4.15 -14.00
C LEU A 38 -1.00 3.78 -12.68
N LYS A 39 -0.46 4.80 -12.02
CA LYS A 39 -0.07 4.74 -10.61
C LYS A 39 -1.30 4.47 -9.73
N ASP A 40 -1.06 4.05 -8.51
CA ASP A 40 -2.14 3.83 -7.56
C ASP A 40 -2.72 5.18 -7.09
N TYR A 41 -4.05 5.27 -7.12
CA TYR A 41 -4.76 6.47 -6.71
C TYR A 41 -4.76 6.57 -5.19
N ASN A 42 -4.22 7.66 -4.65
CA ASN A 42 -4.12 7.89 -3.21
C ASN A 42 -4.47 9.33 -2.89
N LEU A 43 -5.55 9.54 -2.16
CA LEU A 43 -6.04 10.83 -1.71
C LEU A 43 -5.91 11.04 -0.19
N ARG A 44 -5.03 10.28 0.46
CA ARG A 44 -4.83 10.41 1.91
C ARG A 44 -4.52 11.86 2.33
N GLY A 45 -3.72 12.57 1.53
CA GLY A 45 -3.38 13.97 1.77
C GLY A 45 -4.52 14.96 1.50
N ARG A 46 -5.60 14.53 0.85
CA ARG A 46 -6.77 15.36 0.49
C ARG A 46 -8.04 14.99 1.24
N ILE A 47 -7.95 14.10 2.24
CA ILE A 47 -9.14 13.51 2.87
C ILE A 47 -9.97 14.56 3.60
N GLU A 48 -9.35 15.59 4.19
CA GLU A 48 -10.05 16.71 4.84
C GLU A 48 -10.76 17.60 3.81
N GLU A 49 -10.09 17.96 2.72
CA GLU A 49 -10.69 18.71 1.61
C GLU A 49 -11.90 17.99 1.01
N LEU A 50 -11.81 16.66 0.88
CA LEU A 50 -12.93 15.85 0.40
C LEU A 50 -14.07 15.78 1.41
N ALA A 51 -13.78 15.72 2.71
CA ALA A 51 -14.77 15.77 3.77
C ALA A 51 -15.48 17.15 3.80
N ASP A 52 -14.74 18.26 3.68
CA ASP A 52 -15.29 19.61 3.57
C ASP A 52 -16.19 19.77 2.33
N ALA A 53 -15.88 19.06 1.25
CA ALA A 53 -16.73 18.99 0.06
C ALA A 53 -17.98 18.10 0.22
N GLY A 54 -18.23 17.54 1.43
CA GLY A 54 -19.41 16.74 1.75
C GLY A 54 -19.25 15.23 1.47
N ILE A 55 -18.03 14.72 1.25
CA ILE A 55 -17.80 13.29 1.10
C ILE A 55 -17.74 12.64 2.48
N THR A 56 -18.67 11.74 2.76
CA THR A 56 -18.84 11.07 4.07
C THR A 56 -18.34 9.63 4.10
N SER A 57 -17.97 9.04 2.95
CA SER A 57 -17.55 7.67 2.86
C SER A 57 -16.41 7.48 1.85
N PHE A 58 -15.38 6.76 2.24
CA PHE A 58 -14.20 6.51 1.42
C PHE A 58 -14.06 5.02 1.16
N LYS A 59 -14.07 4.63 -0.12
CA LYS A 59 -13.91 3.24 -0.54
C LYS A 59 -12.43 2.94 -0.85
N ILE A 60 -11.87 1.97 -0.16
CA ILE A 60 -10.52 1.47 -0.40
C ILE A 60 -10.60 0.22 -1.27
N GLU A 61 -9.89 0.23 -2.40
CA GLU A 61 -9.80 -0.91 -3.30
C GLU A 61 -8.53 -1.72 -3.03
N GLY A 62 -8.71 -3.01 -2.69
CA GLY A 62 -7.63 -3.92 -2.34
C GLY A 62 -7.75 -5.29 -2.99
N ARG A 63 -8.54 -5.44 -4.08
CA ARG A 63 -8.72 -6.74 -4.74
C ARG A 63 -7.39 -7.34 -5.19
N LEU A 64 -7.17 -8.60 -4.88
CA LEU A 64 -5.93 -9.33 -5.15
C LEU A 64 -4.68 -8.76 -4.43
N LYS A 65 -4.88 -8.01 -3.35
CA LYS A 65 -3.80 -7.58 -2.46
C LYS A 65 -3.71 -8.53 -1.25
N ASN A 66 -2.51 -8.61 -0.66
CA ASN A 66 -2.30 -9.35 0.56
C ASN A 66 -2.90 -8.61 1.77
N GLU A 67 -3.00 -9.30 2.89
CA GLU A 67 -3.54 -8.77 4.14
C GLU A 67 -2.75 -7.55 4.64
N SER A 68 -1.42 -7.60 4.57
CA SER A 68 -0.54 -6.50 4.99
C SER A 68 -0.85 -5.19 4.25
N TYR A 69 -1.11 -5.26 2.94
CA TYR A 69 -1.53 -4.09 2.17
C TYR A 69 -2.85 -3.52 2.70
N VAL A 70 -3.86 -4.36 2.91
CA VAL A 70 -5.18 -3.92 3.37
C VAL A 70 -5.07 -3.30 4.77
N ARG A 71 -4.41 -3.98 5.69
CA ARG A 71 -4.20 -3.48 7.07
C ARG A 71 -3.47 -2.14 7.09
N ASN A 72 -2.42 -2.01 6.29
CA ASN A 72 -1.59 -0.80 6.22
C ASN A 72 -2.39 0.40 5.68
N VAL A 73 -3.07 0.23 4.54
CA VAL A 73 -3.85 1.32 3.93
C VAL A 73 -5.05 1.71 4.79
N VAL A 74 -5.79 0.73 5.31
CA VAL A 74 -6.95 1.01 6.19
C VAL A 74 -6.51 1.74 7.46
N ARG A 75 -5.38 1.33 8.07
CA ARG A 75 -4.82 1.99 9.25
C ARG A 75 -4.43 3.44 8.95
N ASP A 76 -3.77 3.70 7.83
CA ASP A 76 -3.33 5.04 7.44
C ASP A 76 -4.51 6.00 7.26
N TYR A 77 -5.55 5.57 6.54
CA TYR A 77 -6.76 6.37 6.36
C TYR A 77 -7.57 6.52 7.66
N SER A 78 -7.64 5.48 8.50
CA SER A 78 -8.32 5.55 9.79
C SER A 78 -7.69 6.59 10.70
N LEU A 79 -6.36 6.60 10.80
CA LEU A 79 -5.64 7.60 11.61
C LEU A 79 -5.79 9.02 11.06
N ALA A 80 -5.82 9.19 9.74
CA ALA A 80 -6.08 10.49 9.12
C ALA A 80 -7.48 11.02 9.47
N LEU A 81 -8.49 10.16 9.44
CA LEU A 81 -9.84 10.54 9.85
C LEU A 81 -9.95 10.83 11.35
N ASP A 82 -9.29 10.02 12.20
CA ASP A 82 -9.23 10.26 13.65
C ASP A 82 -8.61 11.62 13.97
N GLU A 83 -7.56 12.00 13.25
CA GLU A 83 -6.90 13.30 13.39
C GLU A 83 -7.85 14.47 13.04
N ILE A 84 -8.60 14.35 11.94
CA ILE A 84 -9.57 15.38 11.52
C ILE A 84 -10.70 15.52 12.55
N VAL A 85 -11.30 14.41 12.97
CA VAL A 85 -12.36 14.40 13.99
C VAL A 85 -11.86 14.98 15.31
N SER A 86 -10.66 14.62 15.74
CA SER A 86 -10.06 15.15 16.98
C SER A 86 -9.80 16.67 16.93
N ARG A 87 -9.42 17.17 15.76
CA ARG A 87 -9.14 18.61 15.54
C ARG A 87 -10.39 19.45 15.35
N ARG A 88 -11.45 18.85 14.79
CA ARG A 88 -12.70 19.53 14.39
C ARG A 88 -13.95 18.77 14.87
N PRO A 89 -14.09 18.54 16.20
CA PRO A 89 -15.18 17.72 16.74
C PRO A 89 -16.56 18.37 16.62
N SER A 90 -16.64 19.68 16.36
CA SER A 90 -17.90 20.37 16.06
C SER A 90 -18.39 20.13 14.63
N ASP A 91 -17.50 19.78 13.71
CA ASP A 91 -17.81 19.67 12.29
C ASP A 91 -17.91 18.20 11.85
N TYR A 92 -17.15 17.32 12.51
CA TYR A 92 -17.02 15.92 12.14
C TYR A 92 -17.13 14.97 13.32
N GLU A 93 -17.78 13.86 13.09
CA GLU A 93 -17.83 12.70 13.99
C GLU A 93 -17.55 11.41 13.21
N ARG A 94 -17.20 10.35 13.91
CA ARG A 94 -17.07 9.04 13.25
C ARG A 94 -18.47 8.42 13.07
N GLY A 95 -18.75 7.93 11.85
CA GLY A 95 -19.96 7.16 11.56
C GLY A 95 -19.98 5.75 12.17
N SER A 96 -18.97 5.38 12.98
CA SER A 96 -18.85 4.06 13.60
C SER A 96 -18.55 4.17 15.09
N PHE A 97 -19.27 3.39 15.89
CA PHE A 97 -19.12 3.39 17.35
C PHE A 97 -17.74 2.92 17.83
N GLY A 98 -17.31 3.42 18.98
CA GLY A 98 -16.14 3.02 19.71
C GLY A 98 -14.83 3.60 19.18
N SER A 99 -13.78 3.31 19.91
CA SER A 99 -12.40 3.76 19.65
C SER A 99 -11.51 2.61 19.23
N VAL A 100 -10.48 2.92 18.43
CA VAL A 100 -9.47 1.96 17.99
C VAL A 100 -8.13 2.34 18.62
N SER A 101 -7.56 1.42 19.38
CA SER A 101 -6.26 1.58 20.04
C SER A 101 -5.23 0.57 19.54
N GLY A 102 -3.95 0.78 19.87
CA GLY A 102 -2.86 -0.10 19.51
C GLY A 102 -2.49 -0.03 18.02
N GLY A 103 -1.98 -1.14 17.50
CA GLY A 103 -1.56 -1.29 16.11
C GLY A 103 -0.14 -0.79 15.84
N PHE A 104 0.19 -0.70 14.58
CA PHE A 104 1.48 -0.26 14.04
C PHE A 104 1.37 1.14 13.44
N THR A 105 2.52 1.77 13.19
CA THR A 105 2.58 3.02 12.42
C THR A 105 2.50 2.70 10.94
N PRO A 106 1.45 3.13 10.21
CA PRO A 106 1.30 2.81 8.80
C PRO A 106 2.34 3.54 7.94
N ASP A 107 2.78 2.87 6.89
CA ASP A 107 3.61 3.43 5.84
C ASP A 107 3.26 2.77 4.51
N THR A 108 2.42 3.43 3.73
CA THR A 108 1.92 2.87 2.48
C THR A 108 3.00 2.66 1.41
N SER A 109 4.16 3.31 1.55
CA SER A 109 5.31 3.10 0.66
C SER A 109 5.95 1.72 0.82
N LYS A 110 5.82 1.10 2.00
CA LYS A 110 6.42 -0.20 2.35
C LYS A 110 5.60 -1.41 1.95
N THR A 111 4.37 -1.22 1.47
CA THR A 111 3.54 -2.29 0.93
C THR A 111 3.38 -2.13 -0.58
N PHE A 112 2.58 -3.00 -1.21
CA PHE A 112 2.39 -2.94 -2.66
C PHE A 112 1.95 -1.55 -3.13
N ASN A 113 2.73 -0.94 -4.03
CA ASN A 113 2.33 0.25 -4.76
C ASN A 113 3.07 0.35 -6.11
N ARG A 114 2.50 1.08 -7.07
CA ARG A 114 3.08 1.42 -8.37
C ARG A 114 3.53 2.88 -8.44
N GLY A 115 3.84 3.46 -7.29
CA GLY A 115 3.87 4.89 -7.07
C GLY A 115 2.47 5.45 -6.92
N TYR A 116 2.34 6.60 -6.29
CA TYR A 116 1.06 7.23 -5.99
C TYR A 116 0.77 8.40 -6.91
N THR A 117 -0.51 8.68 -7.10
CA THR A 117 -1.03 9.82 -7.85
C THR A 117 -2.36 10.27 -7.25
N GLU A 118 -2.59 11.56 -7.24
CA GLU A 118 -3.91 12.17 -6.98
C GLU A 118 -4.74 12.29 -8.27
N LEU A 119 -4.25 11.68 -9.36
CA LEU A 119 -4.83 11.66 -10.69
C LEU A 119 -5.13 13.09 -11.19
N PHE A 120 -6.40 13.44 -11.34
CA PHE A 120 -6.83 14.70 -11.95
C PHE A 120 -7.53 15.65 -10.96
N ILE A 121 -7.31 15.49 -9.65
CA ILE A 121 -8.01 16.31 -8.64
C ILE A 121 -7.72 17.81 -8.84
N ASP A 122 -6.48 18.15 -9.21
CA ASP A 122 -6.06 19.51 -9.54
C ASP A 122 -5.93 19.73 -11.06
N GLY A 123 -6.70 18.97 -11.85
CA GLY A 123 -6.64 19.01 -13.32
C GLY A 123 -5.65 18.00 -13.90
N ARG A 124 -5.52 18.00 -15.25
CA ARG A 124 -4.73 16.99 -15.98
C ARG A 124 -3.22 17.29 -15.98
N ARG A 125 -2.64 17.59 -14.83
CA ARG A 125 -1.21 17.88 -14.68
C ARG A 125 -0.51 16.77 -13.89
N GLY A 126 0.80 16.56 -14.18
CA GLY A 126 1.65 15.65 -13.43
C GLY A 126 1.86 14.27 -14.06
N ARG A 127 2.60 13.41 -13.34
CA ARG A 127 2.97 12.06 -13.78
C ARG A 127 2.03 11.01 -13.15
N TRP A 128 0.93 10.73 -13.79
CA TRP A 128 -0.10 9.80 -13.32
C TRP A 128 0.05 8.38 -13.87
N ALA A 129 1.00 8.11 -14.78
CA ALA A 129 1.28 6.78 -15.31
C ALA A 129 2.63 6.25 -14.84
N SER A 130 2.74 4.93 -14.69
CA SER A 130 3.96 4.18 -14.41
C SER A 130 4.36 3.39 -15.65
N MET A 131 5.07 4.03 -16.57
CA MET A 131 5.39 3.46 -17.89
C MET A 131 6.38 2.30 -17.84
N ASP A 132 7.22 2.22 -16.80
CA ASP A 132 8.29 1.22 -16.73
C ASP A 132 7.82 -0.10 -16.13
N ALA A 133 6.84 -0.06 -15.25
CA ALA A 133 6.38 -1.26 -14.56
C ALA A 133 4.85 -1.35 -14.44
N ALA A 134 4.29 -2.47 -14.88
CA ALA A 134 2.90 -2.84 -14.60
C ALA A 134 2.72 -3.41 -13.18
N LYS A 135 3.82 -3.76 -12.52
CA LYS A 135 3.87 -4.35 -11.16
C LYS A 135 4.43 -3.32 -10.17
N SER A 136 4.26 -3.60 -8.88
CA SER A 136 4.91 -2.82 -7.82
C SER A 136 6.42 -2.88 -7.97
N MET A 137 7.05 -1.72 -7.97
CA MET A 137 8.51 -1.60 -7.83
C MET A 137 8.92 -1.51 -6.36
N GLY A 138 8.04 -0.96 -5.51
CA GLY A 138 8.36 -0.66 -4.11
C GLY A 138 9.09 0.67 -3.94
N GLU A 139 9.70 0.83 -2.77
CA GLU A 139 10.46 2.00 -2.35
C GLU A 139 11.85 2.02 -3.01
N GLU A 140 12.27 3.12 -3.67
CA GLU A 140 13.64 3.27 -4.16
C GLU A 140 14.60 3.41 -2.97
N ILE A 141 15.48 2.44 -2.76
CA ILE A 141 16.41 2.41 -1.65
C ILE A 141 17.85 2.76 -2.04
N GLY A 142 18.18 2.73 -3.31
CA GLY A 142 19.52 3.04 -3.76
C GLY A 142 19.85 2.49 -5.14
N SER A 143 21.15 2.36 -5.38
CA SER A 143 21.69 1.77 -6.59
C SER A 143 22.81 0.77 -6.28
N ILE A 144 23.06 -0.14 -7.21
CA ILE A 144 24.14 -1.11 -7.09
C ILE A 144 25.49 -0.40 -7.24
N ALA A 145 26.31 -0.48 -6.18
CA ALA A 145 27.67 0.07 -6.17
C ALA A 145 28.72 -0.98 -6.54
N SER A 146 28.50 -2.24 -6.14
CA SER A 146 29.41 -3.35 -6.44
C SER A 146 28.68 -4.68 -6.60
N LEU A 147 29.26 -5.57 -7.38
CA LEU A 147 28.79 -6.94 -7.60
C LEU A 147 29.99 -7.88 -7.58
N ASN A 148 29.85 -9.04 -6.94
CA ASN A 148 30.81 -10.12 -7.13
C ASN A 148 30.62 -10.81 -8.49
N ARG A 149 31.53 -11.75 -8.85
CA ARG A 149 31.59 -12.37 -10.18
C ARG A 149 30.30 -13.11 -10.57
N ASP A 150 29.69 -13.83 -9.64
CA ASP A 150 28.45 -14.61 -9.85
C ASP A 150 27.17 -13.82 -9.54
N LYS A 151 27.31 -12.53 -9.15
CA LYS A 151 26.20 -11.63 -8.83
C LYS A 151 25.26 -12.16 -7.71
N SER A 152 25.84 -12.83 -6.74
CA SER A 152 25.19 -13.30 -5.52
C SER A 152 25.46 -12.41 -4.32
N GLU A 153 26.47 -11.53 -4.38
CA GLU A 153 26.77 -10.52 -3.38
C GLU A 153 26.76 -9.13 -4.01
N ILE A 154 25.94 -8.25 -3.43
CA ILE A 154 25.56 -6.96 -3.99
C ILE A 154 25.87 -5.89 -2.95
N GLY A 155 26.72 -4.93 -3.28
CA GLY A 155 26.92 -3.73 -2.48
C GLY A 155 26.04 -2.59 -2.98
N LEU A 156 25.36 -1.89 -2.07
CA LEU A 156 24.46 -0.79 -2.38
C LEU A 156 25.03 0.58 -1.99
N LYS A 157 24.69 1.58 -2.79
CA LYS A 157 24.76 2.99 -2.43
C LYS A 157 23.33 3.46 -2.16
N PHE A 158 23.00 3.75 -0.88
CA PHE A 158 21.66 4.17 -0.47
C PHE A 158 21.33 5.59 -0.95
N THR A 159 20.04 5.84 -1.18
CA THR A 159 19.49 7.17 -1.48
C THR A 159 19.25 8.00 -0.21
N GLY A 160 19.06 7.36 0.95
CA GLY A 160 18.81 7.99 2.26
C GLY A 160 19.69 7.43 3.37
N LYS A 161 19.65 8.10 4.54
CA LYS A 161 20.46 7.72 5.71
C LYS A 161 19.80 6.62 6.56
N ASP A 162 18.46 6.55 6.56
CA ASP A 162 17.68 5.70 7.49
C ASP A 162 17.25 4.37 6.87
N ILE A 163 17.92 3.94 5.78
CA ILE A 163 17.60 2.69 5.11
C ILE A 163 18.29 1.53 5.84
N VAL A 164 17.48 0.66 6.43
CA VAL A 164 17.91 -0.58 7.07
C VAL A 164 17.40 -1.76 6.24
N LEU A 165 18.29 -2.65 5.85
CA LEU A 165 17.97 -3.88 5.15
C LEU A 165 17.75 -5.01 6.15
N ASN A 166 16.81 -5.90 5.85
CA ASN A 166 16.48 -7.05 6.67
C ASN A 166 16.58 -8.35 5.86
N ASN A 167 16.97 -9.43 6.52
CA ASN A 167 16.93 -10.75 5.92
C ASN A 167 15.50 -11.08 5.48
N GLY A 168 15.36 -11.48 4.23
CA GLY A 168 14.08 -11.78 3.63
C GLY A 168 13.41 -10.60 2.92
N ASP A 169 14.04 -9.41 2.90
CA ASP A 169 13.58 -8.31 2.06
C ASP A 169 13.52 -8.73 0.59
N GLY A 170 12.46 -8.29 -0.10
CA GLY A 170 12.32 -8.47 -1.53
C GLY A 170 12.77 -7.22 -2.27
N PHE A 171 13.51 -7.41 -3.34
CA PHE A 171 14.05 -6.32 -4.14
C PHE A 171 13.62 -6.44 -5.59
N SER A 172 13.47 -5.30 -6.26
CA SER A 172 13.22 -5.23 -7.69
C SER A 172 14.12 -4.19 -8.36
N PHE A 173 14.31 -4.35 -9.65
CA PHE A 173 15.09 -3.43 -10.49
C PHE A 173 14.65 -3.54 -11.94
N VAL A 174 15.02 -2.54 -12.73
CA VAL A 174 14.80 -2.56 -14.19
C VAL A 174 16.08 -3.08 -14.84
N THR A 175 15.99 -4.12 -15.63
CA THR A 175 17.09 -4.71 -16.38
C THR A 175 17.49 -3.79 -17.55
N LYS A 176 18.66 -4.03 -18.16
CA LYS A 176 19.13 -3.21 -19.29
C LYS A 176 18.21 -3.23 -20.52
N ASP A 177 17.43 -4.30 -20.69
CA ASP A 177 16.40 -4.44 -21.73
C ASP A 177 15.03 -3.89 -21.30
N GLY A 178 14.98 -3.16 -20.16
CA GLY A 178 13.78 -2.46 -19.72
C GLY A 178 12.71 -3.32 -19.07
N LYS A 179 13.03 -4.57 -18.69
CA LYS A 179 12.11 -5.46 -17.96
C LYS A 179 12.30 -5.33 -16.45
N VAL A 180 11.23 -5.57 -15.71
CA VAL A 180 11.32 -5.64 -14.25
C VAL A 180 11.73 -7.04 -13.84
N ALA A 181 12.82 -7.14 -13.09
CA ALA A 181 13.28 -8.35 -12.43
C ALA A 181 13.33 -8.14 -10.92
N GLY A 182 13.31 -9.23 -10.16
CA GLY A 182 13.38 -9.20 -8.71
C GLY A 182 14.22 -10.31 -8.13
N PHE A 183 14.66 -10.11 -6.89
CA PHE A 183 15.38 -11.11 -6.11
C PHE A 183 15.07 -10.93 -4.62
N ARG A 184 15.35 -11.94 -3.83
CA ARG A 184 15.22 -11.90 -2.38
C ARG A 184 16.59 -11.79 -1.75
N GLY A 185 16.72 -10.94 -0.72
CA GLY A 185 17.91 -10.87 0.11
C GLY A 185 17.88 -11.98 1.17
N ASP A 186 18.71 -13.00 1.03
CA ASP A 186 18.78 -14.08 2.00
C ASP A 186 19.50 -13.62 3.26
N VAL A 187 20.62 -12.90 3.09
CA VAL A 187 21.35 -12.25 4.17
C VAL A 187 21.60 -10.79 3.79
N CYS A 188 21.16 -9.90 4.66
CA CYS A 188 21.32 -8.46 4.50
C CYS A 188 22.12 -7.91 5.69
N GLN A 189 23.25 -7.28 5.42
CA GLN A 189 24.12 -6.71 6.46
C GLN A 189 24.67 -5.34 6.02
N GLY A 190 24.30 -4.30 6.75
CA GLY A 190 24.64 -2.93 6.41
C GLY A 190 24.18 -2.58 5.01
N LYS A 191 25.12 -2.36 4.08
CA LYS A 191 24.83 -2.05 2.66
C LYS A 191 25.01 -3.25 1.73
N THR A 192 25.20 -4.46 2.27
CA THR A 192 25.47 -5.66 1.49
C THR A 192 24.28 -6.60 1.53
N ILE A 193 23.94 -7.14 0.38
CA ILE A 193 22.91 -8.15 0.19
C ILE A 193 23.56 -9.40 -0.38
N ARG A 194 23.31 -10.57 0.25
CA ARG A 194 23.60 -11.88 -0.33
C ARG A 194 22.30 -12.54 -0.77
N CYS A 195 22.28 -13.05 -1.97
CA CYS A 195 21.10 -13.65 -2.60
C CYS A 195 21.50 -14.77 -3.56
N LYS A 196 20.52 -15.47 -4.12
CA LYS A 196 20.78 -16.35 -5.26
C LYS A 196 21.32 -15.54 -6.43
N SER A 197 22.24 -16.16 -7.22
CA SER A 197 22.79 -15.51 -8.42
C SER A 197 21.69 -14.90 -9.29
N THR A 198 21.87 -13.63 -9.64
CA THR A 198 20.89 -12.85 -10.43
C THR A 198 21.60 -12.24 -11.64
N PRO A 199 21.73 -12.97 -12.75
CA PRO A 199 22.58 -12.61 -13.91
C PRO A 199 22.26 -11.26 -14.55
N SER A 200 20.99 -10.81 -14.48
CA SER A 200 20.54 -9.54 -15.08
C SER A 200 20.93 -8.29 -14.28
N LEU A 201 21.51 -8.45 -13.07
CA LEU A 201 22.02 -7.31 -12.29
C LEU A 201 23.23 -6.65 -12.96
N PHE A 202 23.32 -5.34 -12.80
CA PHE A 202 24.45 -4.54 -13.29
C PHE A 202 24.74 -3.34 -12.37
N ILE A 203 25.98 -2.89 -12.33
CA ILE A 203 26.41 -1.74 -11.53
C ILE A 203 25.67 -0.49 -12.00
N GLY A 204 25.20 0.31 -11.06
CA GLY A 204 24.38 1.51 -11.30
C GLY A 204 22.88 1.26 -11.44
N ALA A 205 22.42 0.00 -11.49
CA ALA A 205 20.99 -0.28 -11.50
C ALA A 205 20.32 0.26 -10.23
N LYS A 206 19.21 0.96 -10.37
CA LYS A 206 18.38 1.38 -9.24
C LYS A 206 17.72 0.17 -8.59
N ILE A 207 17.78 0.10 -7.29
CA ILE A 207 17.18 -0.96 -6.48
C ILE A 207 16.00 -0.42 -5.71
N TYR A 208 14.91 -1.14 -5.80
CA TYR A 208 13.66 -0.87 -5.09
C TYR A 208 13.37 -2.02 -4.13
N ARG A 209 12.89 -1.71 -2.94
CA ARG A 209 12.44 -2.69 -1.96
C ARG A 209 10.92 -2.85 -2.08
N ASN A 210 10.47 -3.96 -2.62
CA ASN A 210 9.06 -4.27 -2.83
C ASN A 210 8.45 -5.15 -1.73
N ILE A 211 9.28 -5.73 -0.87
CA ILE A 211 8.90 -6.41 0.37
C ILE A 211 9.82 -5.93 1.49
N ASN A 212 9.27 -5.32 2.51
CA ASN A 212 9.97 -4.97 3.74
C ASN A 212 9.65 -6.02 4.81
N ALA A 213 10.53 -6.99 5.00
CA ALA A 213 10.29 -8.14 5.87
C ALA A 213 10.08 -7.77 7.35
N ALA A 214 10.73 -6.71 7.83
CA ALA A 214 10.55 -6.23 9.19
C ALA A 214 9.17 -5.57 9.36
N PHE A 215 8.75 -4.77 8.39
CA PHE A 215 7.45 -4.12 8.41
C PHE A 215 6.29 -5.11 8.28
N GLU A 216 6.41 -6.13 7.42
CA GLU A 216 5.43 -7.22 7.33
C GLU A 216 5.24 -7.91 8.71
N LYS A 217 6.36 -8.24 9.39
CA LYS A 217 6.31 -8.81 10.74
C LYS A 217 5.71 -7.85 11.78
N GLU A 218 5.95 -6.56 11.64
CA GLU A 218 5.35 -5.55 12.52
C GLU A 218 3.84 -5.53 12.35
N ILE A 219 3.34 -5.50 11.11
CA ILE A 219 1.91 -5.54 10.80
C ILE A 219 1.26 -6.82 11.37
N GLU A 220 1.92 -7.98 11.22
CA GLU A 220 1.41 -9.26 11.73
C GLU A 220 1.28 -9.29 13.26
N ARG A 221 2.26 -8.71 13.95
CA ARG A 221 2.35 -8.77 15.44
C ARG A 221 1.53 -7.72 16.15
N LYS A 222 1.41 -6.52 15.57
CA LYS A 222 0.74 -5.38 16.20
C LYS A 222 -0.69 -5.26 15.71
N ASN A 223 -1.63 -5.83 16.45
CA ASN A 223 -3.05 -5.74 16.16
C ASN A 223 -3.65 -4.46 16.74
N CYS A 224 -4.65 -3.92 16.04
CA CYS A 224 -5.53 -2.91 16.59
C CYS A 224 -6.64 -3.58 17.40
N THR A 225 -7.02 -2.97 18.51
CA THR A 225 -8.17 -3.36 19.31
C THR A 225 -9.24 -2.31 19.17
N ARG A 226 -10.45 -2.71 18.80
CA ARG A 226 -11.60 -1.83 18.81
C ARG A 226 -12.43 -2.09 20.07
N GLU A 227 -12.70 -1.03 20.83
CA GLU A 227 -13.49 -1.07 22.04
C GLU A 227 -14.73 -0.20 21.86
N ILE A 228 -15.88 -0.77 22.18
CA ILE A 228 -17.15 -0.04 22.24
C ILE A 228 -17.57 -0.06 23.71
N ARG A 229 -17.62 1.11 24.31
CA ARG A 229 -18.10 1.24 25.68
C ARG A 229 -19.60 1.07 25.71
N VAL A 230 -20.08 0.30 26.65
CA VAL A 230 -21.51 0.09 26.85
C VAL A 230 -21.86 0.36 28.30
N LYS A 231 -22.95 1.07 28.53
CA LYS A 231 -23.57 1.19 29.83
C LYS A 231 -24.52 0.02 30.00
N ALA A 232 -24.24 -0.83 30.99
CA ALA A 232 -25.10 -1.94 31.33
C ALA A 232 -25.86 -1.63 32.64
N VAL A 233 -27.19 -1.80 32.61
CA VAL A 233 -28.04 -1.67 33.79
C VAL A 233 -28.66 -3.02 34.01
N ILE A 234 -28.44 -3.58 35.23
CA ILE A 234 -29.04 -4.81 35.65
C ILE A 234 -29.98 -4.50 36.81
N SER A 235 -31.24 -4.85 36.69
CA SER A 235 -32.27 -4.63 37.71
C SER A 235 -32.87 -5.96 38.14
N PHE A 236 -33.06 -6.11 39.41
CA PHE A 236 -33.76 -7.26 40.00
C PHE A 236 -35.04 -6.81 40.67
N THR A 237 -36.13 -7.44 40.32
CA THR A 237 -37.45 -7.18 40.92
C THR A 237 -37.98 -8.45 41.54
N MET A 238 -38.40 -8.40 42.81
CA MET A 238 -39.02 -9.51 43.49
C MET A 238 -40.45 -9.68 42.96
N GLN A 239 -40.81 -10.91 42.62
CA GLN A 239 -42.15 -11.31 42.20
C GLN A 239 -42.67 -12.40 43.15
N GLU A 240 -43.96 -12.75 43.06
CA GLU A 240 -44.58 -13.76 43.94
C GLU A 240 -43.92 -15.16 43.82
N ASP A 241 -43.39 -15.47 42.65
CA ASP A 241 -42.74 -16.75 42.31
C ASP A 241 -41.20 -16.71 42.33
N GLY A 242 -40.60 -15.55 42.74
CA GLY A 242 -39.15 -15.40 42.82
C GLY A 242 -38.64 -14.05 42.31
N TRP A 243 -37.35 -13.98 41.96
CA TRP A 243 -36.70 -12.80 41.46
C TRP A 243 -36.72 -12.74 39.92
N LYS A 244 -37.16 -11.63 39.35
CA LYS A 244 -37.02 -11.33 37.93
C LYS A 244 -35.84 -10.41 37.73
N GLY A 245 -34.84 -10.87 36.96
CA GLY A 245 -33.72 -10.06 36.49
C GLY A 245 -34.02 -9.48 35.12
N THR A 246 -33.73 -8.19 34.91
CA THR A 246 -33.70 -7.56 33.59
C THR A 246 -32.33 -6.92 33.38
N ALA A 247 -31.79 -7.07 32.19
CA ALA A 247 -30.55 -6.41 31.78
C ALA A 247 -30.79 -5.59 30.53
N SER A 248 -30.29 -4.36 30.51
CA SER A 248 -30.28 -3.51 29.36
C SER A 248 -28.86 -2.98 29.11
N ALA A 249 -28.47 -2.85 27.87
CA ALA A 249 -27.21 -2.26 27.50
C ALA A 249 -27.43 -1.22 26.41
N SER A 250 -26.73 -0.10 26.51
CA SER A 250 -26.73 0.97 25.49
C SER A 250 -25.29 1.39 25.22
N SER A 251 -24.96 1.76 23.99
CA SER A 251 -23.68 2.40 23.71
C SER A 251 -23.61 3.77 24.35
N GLU A 252 -22.41 4.21 24.73
CA GLU A 252 -22.15 5.56 25.24
C GLU A 252 -21.82 6.56 24.11
N ASP A 253 -21.78 6.09 22.87
CA ASP A 253 -21.52 6.88 21.64
C ASP A 253 -22.85 7.34 21.01
#